data_197150004c4dfe673a18ddba8a26bcaf
#
_entry.id   197150004c4dfe673a18ddba8a26bcaf
#
_cell.length_a   1.000
_cell.length_b   1.000
_cell.length_c   1.000
_cell.angle_alpha   90.00
_cell.angle_beta   90.00
_cell.angle_gamma   90.00
#
_symmetry.space_group_name_H-M   'P 1'
#
loop_
_entity.id
_entity.type
_entity.pdbx_description
1 polymer ?
#
loop_
_entity_poly.entity_id
_entity_poly.type
_entity_poly.pdbx_seq_one_letter_code
_entity_poly.pdbx_strand_id
1 'polypeptide(L)'
;LPWDWSTYGEYLQWVDRIDKGINVGGMVGHSAVRLAAMGERAMDETPSSVEDISAMVDLVDEAIEAGALGFSTSRTLLHVVPDGRQVPGTFADENELLAFGDVLGKHGKGIFEAAARLGERDREEHLPNTRAEVAWMGEVSRRSGRPVSFGLVSSSRRPDLFRKVVEFTREENEAGAHVRP
;
A
#
# COMPACT_ATOMS: atom_id res chain seq x y z
N LEU A 1 18.44 5.03 18.62
CA LEU A 1 17.16 4.45 18.98
C LEU A 1 17.39 2.97 19.28
N PRO A 2 16.91 2.45 20.42
CA PRO A 2 16.88 1.03 20.62
C PRO A 2 15.88 0.42 19.61
N TRP A 3 16.24 -0.69 18.99
CA TRP A 3 15.38 -1.47 18.08
C TRP A 3 15.04 -2.78 18.79
N ASP A 4 14.23 -2.66 19.87
CA ASP A 4 13.90 -3.74 20.79
C ASP A 4 12.45 -4.23 20.66
N TRP A 5 11.80 -3.91 19.53
CA TRP A 5 10.46 -4.39 19.16
C TRP A 5 10.52 -5.29 17.94
N SER A 6 9.64 -6.30 17.92
CA SER A 6 9.51 -7.27 16.84
C SER A 6 8.16 -7.19 16.15
N THR A 7 7.13 -6.62 16.82
CA THR A 7 5.78 -6.44 16.27
C THR A 7 5.42 -4.96 16.17
N TYR A 8 4.38 -4.67 15.39
CA TYR A 8 3.86 -3.30 15.29
C TYR A 8 3.27 -2.80 16.61
N GLY A 9 2.62 -3.70 17.37
CA GLY A 9 2.10 -3.38 18.70
C GLY A 9 3.19 -3.00 19.69
N GLU A 10 4.31 -3.72 19.71
CA GLU A 10 5.49 -3.38 20.52
C GLU A 10 6.09 -2.02 20.12
N TYR A 11 6.15 -1.73 18.81
CA TYR A 11 6.58 -0.41 18.31
C TYR A 11 5.65 0.69 18.82
N LEU A 12 4.33 0.52 18.78
CA LEU A 12 3.39 1.52 19.31
C LEU A 12 3.56 1.72 20.80
N GLN A 13 3.74 0.64 21.59
CA GLN A 13 4.03 0.72 23.01
C GLN A 13 5.35 1.47 23.30
N TRP A 14 6.36 1.28 22.44
CA TRP A 14 7.61 2.02 22.57
C TRP A 14 7.39 3.51 22.27
N VAL A 15 6.65 3.84 21.20
CA VAL A 15 6.27 5.22 20.88
C VAL A 15 5.54 5.89 22.04
N ASP A 16 4.64 5.16 22.74
CA ASP A 16 3.89 5.70 23.86
C ASP A 16 4.76 6.11 25.06
N ARG A 17 5.90 5.47 25.23
CA ARG A 17 6.86 5.79 26.33
C ARG A 17 7.69 7.05 26.08
N ILE A 18 7.70 7.56 24.85
CA ILE A 18 8.49 8.76 24.52
C ILE A 18 7.67 10.01 24.83
N ASP A 19 8.29 10.99 25.49
CA ASP A 19 7.70 12.32 25.60
C ASP A 19 7.58 12.96 24.22
N LYS A 20 6.37 13.33 23.84
CA LYS A 20 6.08 13.88 22.51
C LYS A 20 5.12 15.07 22.63
N GLY A 21 5.39 16.11 21.86
CA GLY A 21 4.58 17.33 21.83
C GLY A 21 3.41 17.29 20.86
N ILE A 22 3.25 16.15 20.12
CA ILE A 22 2.20 15.94 19.11
C ILE A 22 1.63 14.54 19.24
N ASN A 23 0.41 14.34 18.74
CA ASN A 23 -0.13 13.00 18.56
C ASN A 23 0.61 12.27 17.43
N VAL A 24 0.92 11.00 17.64
CA VAL A 24 1.61 10.13 16.68
C VAL A 24 0.74 8.93 16.37
N GLY A 25 0.58 8.64 15.10
CA GLY A 25 -0.03 7.42 14.60
C GLY A 25 0.71 6.98 13.33
N GLY A 26 0.65 5.71 13.02
CA GLY A 26 1.35 5.16 11.87
C GLY A 26 0.54 4.11 11.13
N MET A 27 0.96 3.82 9.92
CA MET A 27 0.45 2.75 9.08
C MET A 27 1.47 1.62 9.01
N VAL A 28 1.00 0.38 8.94
CA VAL A 28 1.91 -0.74 8.70
C VAL A 28 2.36 -0.75 7.25
N GLY A 29 3.66 -0.84 7.04
CA GLY A 29 4.26 -0.72 5.70
C GLY A 29 4.49 -2.06 5.02
N HIS A 30 4.07 -2.18 3.76
CA HIS A 30 4.17 -3.38 2.94
C HIS A 30 5.61 -3.94 2.86
N SER A 31 6.60 -3.06 2.62
CA SER A 31 8.00 -3.49 2.50
C SER A 31 8.51 -4.18 3.78
N ALA A 32 8.14 -3.66 4.95
CA ALA A 32 8.51 -4.26 6.23
C ALA A 32 7.83 -5.62 6.43
N VAL A 33 6.54 -5.71 6.09
CA VAL A 33 5.75 -6.95 6.18
C VAL A 33 6.32 -8.03 5.25
N ARG A 34 6.63 -7.68 3.99
CA ARG A 34 7.27 -8.63 3.06
C ARG A 34 8.64 -9.12 3.56
N LEU A 35 9.48 -8.20 4.06
CA LEU A 35 10.79 -8.58 4.61
C LEU A 35 10.64 -9.49 5.84
N ALA A 36 9.69 -9.22 6.72
CA ALA A 36 9.44 -10.06 7.89
C ALA A 36 8.95 -11.46 7.53
N ALA A 37 8.06 -11.58 6.52
CA ALA A 37 7.50 -12.87 6.11
C ALA A 37 8.42 -13.67 5.19
N MET A 38 9.13 -13.02 4.26
CA MET A 38 9.85 -13.67 3.15
C MET A 38 11.37 -13.58 3.27
N GLY A 39 11.91 -12.76 4.20
CA GLY A 39 13.35 -12.50 4.30
C GLY A 39 13.92 -11.90 3.01
N GLU A 40 15.11 -12.32 2.60
CA GLU A 40 15.78 -11.81 1.39
C GLU A 40 14.98 -12.01 0.10
N ARG A 41 14.10 -13.03 0.03
CA ARG A 41 13.20 -13.23 -1.13
C ARG A 41 12.24 -12.08 -1.38
N ALA A 42 11.97 -11.26 -0.35
CA ALA A 42 11.13 -10.08 -0.49
C ALA A 42 11.70 -9.04 -1.46
N MET A 43 13.02 -9.08 -1.69
CA MET A 43 13.74 -8.18 -2.60
C MET A 43 13.65 -8.63 -4.07
N ASP A 44 13.18 -9.84 -4.33
CA ASP A 44 13.03 -10.37 -5.68
C ASP A 44 11.70 -9.90 -6.30
N GLU A 45 11.66 -9.87 -7.64
CA GLU A 45 10.43 -9.63 -8.40
C GLU A 45 9.48 -10.85 -8.40
N THR A 46 9.88 -11.95 -7.76
CA THR A 46 9.11 -13.18 -7.70
C THR A 46 7.81 -12.96 -6.94
N PRO A 47 6.66 -13.40 -7.47
CA PRO A 47 5.39 -13.35 -6.77
C PRO A 47 5.45 -14.10 -5.44
N SER A 48 4.69 -13.61 -4.46
CA SER A 48 4.52 -14.28 -3.17
C SER A 48 3.74 -15.59 -3.32
N SER A 49 4.13 -16.62 -2.59
CA SER A 49 3.33 -17.84 -2.48
C SER A 49 2.09 -17.60 -1.60
N VAL A 50 1.18 -18.56 -1.58
CA VAL A 50 0.00 -18.52 -0.70
C VAL A 50 0.42 -18.48 0.76
N GLU A 51 1.47 -19.20 1.12
CA GLU A 51 2.03 -19.24 2.48
C GLU A 51 2.67 -17.89 2.84
N ASP A 52 3.38 -17.26 1.91
CA ASP A 52 3.95 -15.92 2.11
C ASP A 52 2.83 -14.89 2.35
N ILE A 53 1.77 -14.91 1.54
CA ILE A 53 0.60 -14.03 1.71
C ILE A 53 -0.07 -14.27 3.05
N SER A 54 -0.25 -15.53 3.46
CA SER A 54 -0.84 -15.87 4.75
C SER A 54 -0.01 -15.30 5.91
N ALA A 55 1.30 -15.46 5.87
CA ALA A 55 2.19 -14.93 6.91
C ALA A 55 2.16 -13.38 6.95
N MET A 56 2.09 -12.73 5.79
CA MET A 56 1.96 -11.28 5.71
C MET A 56 0.61 -10.78 6.24
N VAL A 57 -0.48 -11.50 5.95
CA VAL A 57 -1.83 -11.21 6.46
C VAL A 57 -1.86 -11.25 7.97
N ASP A 58 -1.23 -12.24 8.61
CA ASP A 58 -1.16 -12.35 10.08
C ASP A 58 -0.44 -11.15 10.70
N LEU A 59 0.65 -10.68 10.08
CA LEU A 59 1.38 -9.48 10.54
C LEU A 59 0.54 -8.20 10.40
N VAL A 60 -0.19 -8.06 9.29
CA VAL A 60 -1.07 -6.91 9.08
C VAL A 60 -2.27 -6.94 10.03
N ASP A 61 -2.85 -8.12 10.26
CA ASP A 61 -3.96 -8.32 11.19
C ASP A 61 -3.58 -7.92 12.62
N GLU A 62 -2.42 -8.38 13.11
CA GLU A 62 -1.85 -7.97 14.41
C GLU A 62 -1.66 -6.45 14.47
N ALA A 63 -1.06 -5.84 13.44
CA ALA A 63 -0.79 -4.42 13.43
C ALA A 63 -2.07 -3.58 13.47
N ILE A 64 -3.11 -3.96 12.73
CA ILE A 64 -4.42 -3.28 12.73
C ILE A 64 -5.13 -3.47 14.08
N GLU A 65 -5.06 -4.65 14.67
CA GLU A 65 -5.61 -4.91 16.00
C GLU A 65 -4.90 -4.03 17.05
N ALA A 66 -3.58 -3.95 17.00
CA ALA A 66 -2.75 -3.16 17.90
C ALA A 66 -2.99 -1.64 17.77
N GLY A 67 -3.59 -1.15 16.70
CA GLY A 67 -3.94 0.27 16.53
C GLY A 67 -3.28 0.98 15.36
N ALA A 68 -2.73 0.25 14.39
CA ALA A 68 -2.30 0.87 13.14
C ALA A 68 -3.45 1.61 12.46
N LEU A 69 -3.16 2.78 11.89
CA LEU A 69 -4.14 3.63 11.19
C LEU A 69 -4.54 3.06 9.83
N GLY A 70 -3.83 2.04 9.37
CA GLY A 70 -4.07 1.38 8.10
C GLY A 70 -2.83 0.68 7.57
N PHE A 71 -2.87 0.38 6.28
CA PHE A 71 -1.81 -0.29 5.54
C PHE A 71 -1.30 0.61 4.41
N SER A 72 0.02 0.62 4.16
CA SER A 72 0.59 1.40 3.06
C SER A 72 1.48 0.55 2.15
N THR A 73 1.35 0.75 0.83
CA THR A 73 2.19 0.08 -0.17
C THR A 73 2.90 1.06 -1.08
N SER A 74 4.08 0.67 -1.56
CA SER A 74 4.83 1.40 -2.58
C SER A 74 4.91 0.57 -3.86
N ARG A 75 4.30 1.09 -4.93
CA ARG A 75 4.28 0.47 -6.25
C ARG A 75 5.05 1.28 -7.29
N THR A 76 5.33 2.55 -7.01
CA THR A 76 6.10 3.42 -7.91
C THR A 76 7.53 2.92 -8.09
N LEU A 77 8.04 3.03 -9.32
CA LEU A 77 9.44 2.70 -9.65
C LEU A 77 10.44 3.75 -9.14
N LEU A 78 9.95 4.83 -8.52
CA LEU A 78 10.81 5.87 -7.95
C LEU A 78 11.38 5.49 -6.58
N HIS A 79 10.76 4.54 -5.88
CA HIS A 79 11.23 4.08 -4.58
C HIS A 79 12.21 2.92 -4.73
N VAL A 80 13.45 3.18 -4.36
CA VAL A 80 14.55 2.22 -4.45
C VAL A 80 15.28 2.09 -3.12
N VAL A 81 15.84 0.91 -2.85
CA VAL A 81 16.76 0.71 -1.74
C VAL A 81 18.17 1.24 -2.10
N PRO A 82 19.09 1.40 -1.13
CA PRO A 82 20.40 2.02 -1.37
C PRO A 82 21.24 1.39 -2.47
N ASP A 83 21.04 0.11 -2.79
CA ASP A 83 21.73 -0.60 -3.87
C ASP A 83 21.07 -0.44 -5.26
N GLY A 84 19.95 0.32 -5.33
CA GLY A 84 19.24 0.63 -6.57
C GLY A 84 18.14 -0.35 -6.95
N ARG A 85 17.94 -1.46 -6.23
CA ARG A 85 16.80 -2.36 -6.41
C ARG A 85 15.50 -1.67 -5.96
N GLN A 86 14.38 -2.11 -6.50
CA GLN A 86 13.06 -1.64 -6.07
C GLN A 86 12.77 -2.07 -4.63
N VAL A 87 12.00 -1.26 -3.91
CA VAL A 87 11.56 -1.65 -2.55
C VAL A 87 10.64 -2.88 -2.61
N PRO A 88 10.65 -3.76 -1.57
CA PRO A 88 9.74 -4.88 -1.50
C PRO A 88 8.27 -4.44 -1.65
N GLY A 89 7.50 -5.17 -2.46
CA GLY A 89 6.10 -4.86 -2.75
C GLY A 89 5.86 -4.07 -4.03
N THR A 90 6.90 -3.48 -4.66
CA THR A 90 6.76 -2.75 -5.94
C THR A 90 6.09 -3.60 -7.02
N PHE A 91 6.40 -4.90 -7.08
CA PHE A 91 5.89 -5.84 -8.08
C PHE A 91 4.85 -6.84 -7.50
N ALA A 92 4.34 -6.57 -6.30
CA ALA A 92 3.27 -7.38 -5.72
C ALA A 92 2.09 -7.53 -6.69
N ASP A 93 1.51 -8.70 -6.76
CA ASP A 93 0.31 -8.94 -7.56
C ASP A 93 -0.96 -8.44 -6.86
N GLU A 94 -2.08 -8.44 -7.59
CA GLU A 94 -3.35 -7.96 -7.05
C GLU A 94 -3.87 -8.84 -5.91
N ASN A 95 -3.63 -10.16 -5.91
CA ASN A 95 -4.10 -11.05 -4.86
C ASN A 95 -3.49 -10.69 -3.51
N GLU A 96 -2.20 -10.36 -3.50
CA GLU A 96 -1.50 -9.90 -2.30
C GLU A 96 -2.10 -8.59 -1.77
N LEU A 97 -2.34 -7.62 -2.66
CA LEU A 97 -2.93 -6.33 -2.28
C LEU A 97 -4.38 -6.47 -1.78
N LEU A 98 -5.17 -7.31 -2.43
CA LEU A 98 -6.55 -7.61 -2.03
C LEU A 98 -6.60 -8.29 -0.67
N ALA A 99 -5.67 -9.21 -0.37
CA ALA A 99 -5.59 -9.87 0.93
C ALA A 99 -5.40 -8.87 2.09
N PHE A 100 -4.58 -7.84 1.90
CA PHE A 100 -4.43 -6.77 2.91
C PHE A 100 -5.67 -5.89 3.03
N GLY A 101 -6.35 -5.64 1.90
CA GLY A 101 -7.67 -5.00 1.91
C GLY A 101 -8.68 -5.78 2.76
N ASP A 102 -8.72 -7.10 2.61
CA ASP A 102 -9.62 -7.98 3.38
C ASP A 102 -9.37 -7.88 4.89
N VAL A 103 -8.10 -7.74 5.32
CA VAL A 103 -7.79 -7.51 6.75
C VAL A 103 -8.44 -6.21 7.23
N LEU A 104 -8.30 -5.11 6.48
CA LEU A 104 -8.93 -3.84 6.85
C LEU A 104 -10.46 -3.97 6.89
N GLY A 105 -11.04 -4.72 5.94
CA GLY A 105 -12.48 -5.02 5.88
C GLY A 105 -12.94 -5.83 7.09
N LYS A 106 -12.21 -6.87 7.48
CA LYS A 106 -12.45 -7.69 8.68
C LYS A 106 -12.54 -6.85 9.95
N HIS A 107 -11.61 -5.91 10.10
CA HIS A 107 -11.58 -5.01 11.26
C HIS A 107 -12.56 -3.83 11.15
N GLY A 108 -13.10 -3.54 9.98
CA GLY A 108 -13.99 -2.39 9.73
C GLY A 108 -13.33 -1.03 9.99
N LYS A 109 -12.00 -0.95 10.01
CA LYS A 109 -11.22 0.26 10.32
C LYS A 109 -9.97 0.37 9.45
N GLY A 110 -9.34 1.54 9.44
CA GLY A 110 -8.10 1.82 8.73
C GLY A 110 -8.31 2.33 7.31
N ILE A 111 -7.21 2.79 6.71
CA ILE A 111 -7.10 3.31 5.34
C ILE A 111 -6.07 2.45 4.62
N PHE A 112 -6.30 2.18 3.34
CA PHE A 112 -5.28 1.63 2.46
C PHE A 112 -4.63 2.77 1.69
N GLU A 113 -3.31 2.94 1.82
CA GLU A 113 -2.56 3.99 1.13
C GLU A 113 -1.63 3.39 0.06
N ALA A 114 -1.52 4.06 -1.08
CA ALA A 114 -0.64 3.62 -2.15
C ALA A 114 0.23 4.75 -2.72
N ALA A 115 1.53 4.54 -2.76
CA ALA A 115 2.40 5.23 -3.71
C ALA A 115 2.27 4.52 -5.06
N ALA A 116 1.24 4.91 -5.83
CA ALA A 116 0.80 4.21 -7.02
C ALA A 116 1.72 4.45 -8.23
N ARG A 117 1.72 3.51 -9.17
CA ARG A 117 2.50 3.56 -10.42
C ARG A 117 1.73 4.30 -11.51
N LEU A 118 1.69 5.63 -11.42
CA LEU A 118 0.90 6.47 -12.32
C LEU A 118 1.75 7.05 -13.45
N GLY A 119 1.36 6.78 -14.70
CA GLY A 119 2.05 7.22 -15.91
C GLY A 119 3.36 6.50 -16.20
N GLU A 120 3.79 5.63 -15.31
CA GLU A 120 4.97 4.81 -15.48
C GLU A 120 4.65 3.64 -16.43
N ARG A 121 5.55 3.34 -17.38
CA ARG A 121 5.40 2.30 -18.40
C ARG A 121 4.21 2.49 -19.38
N ASP A 122 3.44 3.56 -19.27
CA ASP A 122 2.41 3.87 -20.27
C ASP A 122 3.02 4.54 -21.49
N ARG A 123 2.82 3.97 -22.66
CA ARG A 123 3.23 4.51 -23.96
C ARG A 123 2.04 5.02 -24.77
N GLU A 124 0.87 4.43 -24.57
CA GLU A 124 -0.38 4.75 -25.23
C GLU A 124 -1.10 5.92 -24.54
N GLU A 125 -1.92 6.65 -25.32
CA GLU A 125 -2.71 7.77 -24.81
C GLU A 125 -3.80 7.34 -23.82
N HIS A 126 -4.33 6.12 -23.96
CA HIS A 126 -5.37 5.57 -23.08
C HIS A 126 -4.85 5.05 -21.74
N LEU A 127 -3.53 5.10 -21.50
CA LEU A 127 -2.87 4.84 -20.22
C LEU A 127 -3.28 3.52 -19.56
N PRO A 128 -3.08 2.35 -20.22
CA PRO A 128 -3.60 1.08 -19.74
C PRO A 128 -3.01 0.67 -18.38
N ASN A 129 -1.72 0.92 -18.13
CA ASN A 129 -1.10 0.59 -16.84
C ASN A 129 -1.61 1.50 -15.72
N THR A 130 -1.75 2.80 -15.97
CA THR A 130 -2.35 3.74 -15.01
C THR A 130 -3.80 3.39 -14.71
N ARG A 131 -4.59 3.01 -15.72
CA ARG A 131 -5.96 2.55 -15.53
C ARG A 131 -6.01 1.29 -14.65
N ALA A 132 -5.15 0.31 -14.90
CA ALA A 132 -5.06 -0.90 -14.08
C ALA A 132 -4.65 -0.58 -12.63
N GLU A 133 -3.72 0.37 -12.43
CA GLU A 133 -3.36 0.82 -11.06
C GLU A 133 -4.54 1.42 -10.31
N VAL A 134 -5.37 2.23 -10.96
CA VAL A 134 -6.58 2.79 -10.32
C VAL A 134 -7.65 1.70 -10.10
N ALA A 135 -7.78 0.75 -11.02
CA ALA A 135 -8.77 -0.31 -10.94
C ALA A 135 -8.55 -1.24 -9.74
N TRP A 136 -7.31 -1.71 -9.47
CA TRP A 136 -7.07 -2.54 -8.29
C TRP A 136 -7.34 -1.77 -6.98
N MET A 137 -7.03 -0.47 -6.93
CA MET A 137 -7.39 0.37 -5.77
C MET A 137 -8.90 0.44 -5.57
N GLY A 138 -9.66 0.57 -6.67
CA GLY A 138 -11.12 0.48 -6.66
C GLY A 138 -11.61 -0.85 -6.11
N GLU A 139 -11.01 -1.96 -6.56
CA GLU A 139 -11.40 -3.31 -6.11
C GLU A 139 -11.08 -3.54 -4.62
N VAL A 140 -9.89 -3.14 -4.14
CA VAL A 140 -9.55 -3.14 -2.71
C VAL A 140 -10.62 -2.40 -1.91
N SER A 141 -11.02 -1.20 -2.37
CA SER A 141 -12.01 -0.39 -1.67
C SER A 141 -13.39 -1.03 -1.64
N ARG A 142 -13.89 -1.54 -2.77
CA ARG A 142 -15.20 -2.21 -2.85
C ARG A 142 -15.25 -3.46 -1.96
N ARG A 143 -14.21 -4.29 -2.04
CA ARG A 143 -14.14 -5.56 -1.35
C ARG A 143 -14.00 -5.39 0.16
N SER A 144 -13.20 -4.44 0.60
CA SER A 144 -12.96 -4.16 2.02
C SER A 144 -14.02 -3.24 2.66
N GLY A 145 -14.73 -2.45 1.87
CA GLY A 145 -15.55 -1.34 2.35
C GLY A 145 -14.72 -0.19 2.96
N ARG A 146 -13.40 -0.17 2.73
CA ARG A 146 -12.49 0.82 3.32
C ARG A 146 -11.99 1.82 2.29
N PRO A 147 -11.68 3.06 2.72
CA PRO A 147 -11.13 4.05 1.82
C PRO A 147 -9.72 3.65 1.37
N VAL A 148 -9.42 3.95 0.11
CA VAL A 148 -8.07 3.89 -0.46
C VAL A 148 -7.63 5.30 -0.79
N SER A 149 -6.42 5.68 -0.37
CA SER A 149 -5.78 6.96 -0.69
C SER A 149 -4.51 6.74 -1.50
N PHE A 150 -4.18 7.69 -2.37
CA PHE A 150 -2.94 7.63 -3.13
C PHE A 150 -2.40 9.02 -3.48
N GLY A 151 -1.08 9.12 -3.72
CA GLY A 151 -0.46 10.37 -4.16
C GLY A 151 -0.81 10.68 -5.61
N LEU A 152 -1.48 11.82 -5.87
CA LEU A 152 -1.70 12.31 -7.24
C LEU A 152 -0.44 13.04 -7.72
N VAL A 153 0.20 12.51 -8.75
CA VAL A 153 1.43 13.06 -9.30
C VAL A 153 1.19 13.98 -10.49
N SER A 154 2.01 15.01 -10.61
CA SER A 154 2.09 15.86 -11.79
C SER A 154 3.35 15.52 -12.59
N SER A 155 3.24 15.46 -13.89
CA SER A 155 4.35 15.13 -14.78
C SER A 155 4.50 16.19 -15.87
N SER A 156 5.70 16.79 -16.00
CA SER A 156 6.01 17.72 -17.09
C SER A 156 6.00 17.03 -18.46
N ARG A 157 6.28 15.72 -18.51
CA ARG A 157 6.24 14.93 -19.75
C ARG A 157 4.81 14.55 -20.17
N ARG A 158 3.87 14.53 -19.23
CA ARG A 158 2.46 14.23 -19.46
C ARG A 158 1.59 15.16 -18.60
N PRO A 159 1.43 16.41 -19.01
CA PRO A 159 0.73 17.42 -18.21
C PRO A 159 -0.74 17.10 -17.95
N ASP A 160 -1.36 16.26 -18.79
CA ASP A 160 -2.76 15.84 -18.64
C ASP A 160 -2.93 14.54 -17.83
N LEU A 161 -1.85 13.91 -17.38
CA LEU A 161 -1.89 12.64 -16.62
C LEU A 161 -2.84 12.74 -15.42
N PHE A 162 -2.71 13.79 -14.61
CA PHE A 162 -3.54 13.96 -13.42
C PHE A 162 -5.04 14.00 -13.74
N ARG A 163 -5.44 14.59 -14.89
CA ARG A 163 -6.84 14.65 -15.32
C ARG A 163 -7.39 13.26 -15.61
N LYS A 164 -6.59 12.43 -16.30
CA LYS A 164 -6.93 11.04 -16.61
C LYS A 164 -7.01 10.18 -15.35
N VAL A 165 -6.09 10.37 -14.41
CA VAL A 165 -6.13 9.68 -13.11
C VAL A 165 -7.39 10.04 -12.35
N VAL A 166 -7.77 11.32 -12.31
CA VAL A 166 -9.02 11.77 -11.66
C VAL A 166 -10.26 11.19 -12.37
N GLU A 167 -10.25 11.12 -13.72
CA GLU A 167 -11.32 10.50 -14.51
C GLU A 167 -11.49 9.02 -14.13
N PHE A 168 -10.41 8.22 -14.14
CA PHE A 168 -10.43 6.80 -13.76
C PHE A 168 -10.88 6.61 -12.30
N THR A 169 -10.37 7.46 -11.40
CA THR A 169 -10.80 7.43 -9.98
C THR A 169 -12.30 7.71 -9.82
N ARG A 170 -12.85 8.63 -10.61
CA ARG A 170 -14.28 8.90 -10.60
C ARG A 170 -15.09 7.69 -11.09
N GLU A 171 -14.67 7.04 -12.18
CA GLU A 171 -15.32 5.82 -12.70
C GLU A 171 -15.36 4.73 -11.62
N GLU A 172 -14.24 4.49 -10.90
CA GLU A 172 -14.20 3.50 -9.82
C GLU A 172 -15.15 3.88 -8.66
N ASN A 173 -15.22 5.17 -8.31
CA ASN A 173 -16.11 5.65 -7.26
C ASN A 173 -17.59 5.59 -7.67
N GLU A 174 -17.92 5.85 -8.92
CA GLU A 174 -19.27 5.63 -9.49
C GLU A 174 -19.67 4.14 -9.46
N ALA A 175 -18.67 3.24 -9.54
CA ALA A 175 -18.85 1.79 -9.38
C ALA A 175 -18.84 1.33 -7.91
N GLY A 176 -18.93 2.24 -6.94
CA GLY A 176 -19.09 1.96 -5.51
C GLY A 176 -17.79 1.91 -4.69
N ALA A 177 -16.65 2.32 -5.25
CA ALA A 177 -15.41 2.44 -4.49
C ALA A 177 -15.32 3.75 -3.69
N HIS A 178 -14.38 3.83 -2.76
CA HIS A 178 -14.02 5.03 -1.99
C HIS A 178 -12.53 5.34 -2.17
N VAL A 179 -12.13 5.67 -3.41
CA VAL A 179 -10.74 6.01 -3.76
C VAL A 179 -10.56 7.52 -3.76
N ARG A 180 -9.49 8.01 -3.14
CA ARG A 180 -9.16 9.44 -3.03
C ARG A 180 -7.68 9.67 -3.35
N PRO A 181 -7.39 10.57 -4.29
CA PRO A 181 -6.03 11.05 -4.49
C PRO A 181 -5.61 12.03 -3.40
#